data_3a75c587ceb92184e2ee0252bd8bfc2c
#
_entry.id   3a75c587ceb92184e2ee0252bd8bfc2c
#
_cell.length_a   1.000
_cell.length_b   1.000
_cell.length_c   1.000
_cell.angle_alpha   90.00
_cell.angle_beta   90.00
_cell.angle_gamma   90.00
#
_symmetry.space_group_name_H-M   'P 1'
#
loop_
_entity.id
_entity.type
_entity.pdbx_description
1 polymer ?
#
loop_
_entity_poly.entity_id
_entity_poly.type
_entity_poly.pdbx_seq_one_letter_code
_entity_poly.pdbx_strand_id
1 'polypeptide(L)'
;ATTDGVNIKAGKKITVKLNKTDYNVTSFTVNDVTQYFNTEYTGEISSATVISITATKYKTLTATVNIDNADNVKVFNASYDNNMPLTIVDNKIEVNDNNPYLYIKPNTGCYIISVTADGNAVSKDYNGGYSITVTDGMVINVESAVINRDQKLTVWVDDASATTYGAPQITWNDRSTLNLQTGENVAMFYEGDVPMQLSAYGSTYMNVFLNDTKVAPAYTGATYYVFNTLASDSYIKMYLASEPSVYNVSVVLSEKVSTTDVASITVNGVETTNWSEAVQVLADCKATVVIKPADESAIAVKVGDEEYHAQDGVITVVVDNEAVVNIVPEIETGIDNIGNVFSNNGKVYNLQGVELGNSKLTKGIYIVNGKKVAVTK
;
A
#
# COMPACT_ATOMS: atom_id res chain seq x y z
N ALA A 1 46.81 -29.61 1.43
CA ALA A 1 48.17 -29.15 1.76
C ALA A 1 49.15 -30.12 1.13
N THR A 2 50.05 -29.63 0.28
CA THR A 2 51.17 -30.42 -0.21
C THR A 2 52.17 -30.54 0.91
N THR A 3 52.64 -31.74 1.21
CA THR A 3 53.73 -32.00 2.16
C THR A 3 55.11 -31.86 1.51
N ASP A 4 55.15 -31.54 0.22
CA ASP A 4 56.41 -31.48 -0.53
C ASP A 4 57.01 -30.09 -0.38
N GLY A 5 58.23 -30.07 0.16
CA GLY A 5 59.02 -28.83 0.33
C GLY A 5 59.47 -28.27 -1.04
N VAL A 6 59.55 -26.95 -1.15
CA VAL A 6 60.10 -26.26 -2.31
C VAL A 6 61.48 -25.70 -1.93
N ASN A 7 62.48 -26.01 -2.76
CA ASN A 7 63.81 -25.45 -2.57
C ASN A 7 63.85 -23.99 -3.03
N ILE A 8 64.13 -23.09 -2.09
CA ILE A 8 64.20 -21.65 -2.33
C ILE A 8 65.62 -21.18 -1.96
N LYS A 9 66.24 -20.32 -2.80
CA LYS A 9 67.54 -19.75 -2.51
C LYS A 9 67.44 -18.86 -1.28
N ALA A 10 68.37 -19.04 -0.31
CA ALA A 10 68.43 -18.20 0.90
C ALA A 10 68.48 -16.70 0.54
N GLY A 11 67.83 -15.87 1.34
CA GLY A 11 67.67 -14.43 1.14
C GLY A 11 66.60 -14.04 0.12
N LYS A 12 65.79 -14.98 -0.35
CA LYS A 12 64.62 -14.67 -1.21
C LYS A 12 63.38 -14.47 -0.37
N LYS A 13 62.54 -13.51 -0.78
CA LYS A 13 61.21 -13.31 -0.21
C LYS A 13 60.22 -14.26 -0.85
N ILE A 14 59.36 -14.79 -0.03
CA ILE A 14 58.17 -15.54 -0.47
C ILE A 14 56.93 -14.73 -0.12
N THR A 15 55.88 -14.88 -0.93
CA THR A 15 54.58 -14.34 -0.66
C THR A 15 53.57 -15.49 -0.60
N VAL A 16 52.87 -15.58 0.51
CA VAL A 16 51.76 -16.53 0.72
C VAL A 16 50.47 -15.74 0.63
N LYS A 17 49.63 -16.05 -0.39
CA LYS A 17 48.27 -15.49 -0.53
C LYS A 17 47.29 -16.50 -0.02
N LEU A 18 46.33 -16.02 0.80
CA LEU A 18 45.30 -16.86 1.38
C LEU A 18 43.94 -16.51 0.74
N ASN A 19 43.29 -17.54 0.27
CA ASN A 19 41.93 -17.41 -0.21
C ASN A 19 40.94 -17.41 0.99
N LYS A 20 40.71 -16.23 1.58
CA LYS A 20 39.76 -16.05 2.66
C LYS A 20 38.30 -15.94 2.17
N THR A 21 38.08 -15.85 0.87
CA THR A 21 36.74 -15.85 0.28
C THR A 21 36.11 -17.23 0.38
N ASP A 22 36.90 -18.29 0.14
CA ASP A 22 36.42 -19.67 0.10
C ASP A 22 36.76 -20.47 1.37
N TYR A 23 37.66 -19.96 2.21
CA TYR A 23 38.14 -20.68 3.38
C TYR A 23 38.17 -19.83 4.64
N ASN A 24 37.70 -20.40 5.74
CA ASN A 24 37.96 -19.89 7.07
C ASN A 24 39.37 -20.32 7.52
N VAL A 25 40.32 -19.39 7.47
CA VAL A 25 41.69 -19.64 7.93
C VAL A 25 41.77 -19.39 9.43
N THR A 26 41.90 -20.45 10.21
CA THR A 26 41.93 -20.39 11.68
C THR A 26 43.33 -20.29 12.26
N SER A 27 44.34 -20.74 11.51
CA SER A 27 45.74 -20.64 11.95
C SER A 27 46.68 -20.45 10.75
N PHE A 28 47.67 -19.60 10.91
CA PHE A 28 48.83 -19.47 10.02
C PHE A 28 50.09 -19.30 10.86
N THR A 29 51.03 -20.21 10.70
CA THR A 29 52.30 -20.17 11.43
C THR A 29 53.47 -20.28 10.48
N VAL A 30 54.57 -19.66 10.86
CA VAL A 30 55.90 -19.80 10.20
C VAL A 30 56.88 -20.25 11.28
N ASN A 31 57.43 -21.46 11.13
CA ASN A 31 58.26 -22.12 12.16
C ASN A 31 57.60 -22.09 13.53
N ASP A 32 56.33 -22.50 13.59
CA ASP A 32 55.43 -22.55 14.77
C ASP A 32 55.15 -21.18 15.42
N VAL A 33 55.61 -20.09 14.82
CA VAL A 33 55.28 -18.74 15.27
C VAL A 33 54.05 -18.24 14.51
N THR A 34 52.99 -17.90 15.26
CA THR A 34 51.77 -17.35 14.70
C THR A 34 52.04 -16.03 13.98
N GLN A 35 51.54 -15.94 12.77
CA GLN A 35 51.65 -14.74 11.94
C GLN A 35 50.29 -14.00 11.90
N TYR A 36 50.37 -12.69 12.06
CA TYR A 36 49.22 -11.81 11.82
C TYR A 36 49.28 -11.32 10.36
N PHE A 37 48.21 -11.59 9.63
CA PHE A 37 48.12 -11.21 8.22
C PHE A 37 46.65 -11.03 7.83
N ASN A 38 46.41 -10.25 6.82
CA ASN A 38 45.03 -10.07 6.33
C ASN A 38 44.74 -11.03 5.18
N THR A 39 45.30 -10.85 4.02
CA THR A 39 45.11 -11.71 2.84
C THR A 39 46.45 -12.20 2.26
N GLU A 40 47.56 -11.60 2.67
CA GLU A 40 48.89 -11.89 2.16
C GLU A 40 49.91 -11.80 3.28
N TYR A 41 50.85 -12.73 3.27
CA TYR A 41 52.07 -12.72 4.10
C TYR A 41 53.27 -12.70 3.19
N THR A 42 54.23 -11.82 3.48
CA THR A 42 55.53 -11.80 2.81
C THR A 42 56.66 -11.93 3.84
N GLY A 43 57.52 -12.93 3.67
CA GLY A 43 58.65 -13.19 4.55
C GLY A 43 59.93 -13.53 3.76
N GLU A 44 61.08 -13.25 4.35
CA GLU A 44 62.37 -13.64 3.82
C GLU A 44 62.74 -15.04 4.33
N ILE A 45 63.24 -15.90 3.45
CA ILE A 45 63.63 -17.27 3.78
C ILE A 45 65.15 -17.29 3.90
N SER A 46 65.65 -17.44 5.12
CA SER A 46 67.08 -17.53 5.42
C SER A 46 67.57 -18.94 5.79
N SER A 47 66.64 -19.80 6.20
CA SER A 47 66.91 -21.19 6.61
C SER A 47 65.71 -22.08 6.26
N ALA A 48 65.78 -23.37 6.59
CA ALA A 48 64.61 -24.26 6.45
C ALA A 48 63.41 -23.66 7.20
N THR A 49 62.30 -23.48 6.50
CA THR A 49 61.12 -22.81 6.99
C THR A 49 59.89 -23.68 6.79
N VAL A 50 59.14 -23.90 7.84
CA VAL A 50 57.89 -24.62 7.80
C VAL A 50 56.74 -23.58 7.87
N ILE A 51 55.85 -23.64 6.90
CA ILE A 51 54.64 -22.85 6.87
C ILE A 51 53.47 -23.77 7.07
N SER A 52 52.70 -23.52 8.11
CA SER A 52 51.50 -24.31 8.43
C SER A 52 50.25 -23.42 8.36
N ILE A 53 49.22 -23.91 7.65
CA ILE A 53 47.94 -23.23 7.47
C ILE A 53 46.86 -24.20 7.86
N THR A 54 46.01 -23.80 8.80
CA THR A 54 44.77 -24.50 9.13
C THR A 54 43.61 -23.71 8.58
N ALA A 55 42.82 -24.34 7.70
CA ALA A 55 41.67 -23.71 7.09
C ALA A 55 40.55 -24.72 6.84
N THR A 56 39.32 -24.28 6.98
CA THR A 56 38.10 -25.03 6.62
C THR A 56 37.43 -24.33 5.46
N LYS A 57 37.08 -25.10 4.46
CA LYS A 57 36.32 -24.56 3.32
C LYS A 57 34.92 -24.15 3.81
N TYR A 58 34.47 -22.99 3.41
CA TYR A 58 33.11 -22.55 3.66
C TYR A 58 32.12 -23.47 2.92
N LYS A 59 30.94 -23.69 3.52
CA LYS A 59 29.87 -24.46 2.89
C LYS A 59 29.24 -23.59 1.80
N THR A 60 29.05 -24.17 0.61
CA THR A 60 28.22 -23.56 -0.42
C THR A 60 26.76 -23.73 -0.08
N LEU A 61 26.00 -22.64 -0.12
CA LEU A 61 24.54 -22.59 -0.01
C LEU A 61 23.97 -22.29 -1.37
N THR A 62 22.95 -23.03 -1.78
CA THR A 62 22.29 -22.86 -3.07
C THR A 62 20.86 -22.35 -2.84
N ALA A 63 20.45 -21.30 -3.54
CA ALA A 63 19.07 -20.85 -3.58
C ALA A 63 18.53 -20.83 -5.00
N THR A 64 17.22 -21.04 -5.13
CA THR A 64 16.48 -20.80 -6.37
C THR A 64 15.90 -19.40 -6.33
N VAL A 65 16.19 -18.55 -7.31
CA VAL A 65 15.71 -17.17 -7.40
C VAL A 65 14.88 -17.02 -8.67
N ASN A 66 13.59 -17.02 -8.51
CA ASN A 66 12.62 -16.84 -9.60
C ASN A 66 12.31 -15.35 -9.72
N ILE A 67 12.70 -14.73 -10.81
CA ILE A 67 12.43 -13.34 -11.13
C ILE A 67 11.55 -13.31 -12.37
N ASP A 68 10.40 -12.64 -12.29
CA ASP A 68 9.46 -12.52 -13.40
C ASP A 68 10.06 -11.76 -14.60
N ASN A 69 10.86 -10.73 -14.33
CA ASN A 69 11.61 -10.00 -15.33
C ASN A 69 12.99 -9.60 -14.79
N ALA A 70 14.02 -10.32 -15.22
CA ALA A 70 15.40 -10.11 -14.76
C ALA A 70 15.97 -8.71 -15.10
N ASP A 71 15.45 -8.04 -16.13
CA ASP A 71 15.88 -6.68 -16.50
C ASP A 71 15.37 -5.62 -15.52
N ASN A 72 14.39 -5.96 -14.70
CA ASN A 72 13.82 -5.02 -13.74
C ASN A 72 14.57 -4.95 -12.41
N VAL A 73 15.46 -5.90 -12.11
CA VAL A 73 16.07 -6.03 -10.78
C VAL A 73 17.57 -6.28 -10.84
N LYS A 74 18.26 -5.97 -9.76
CA LYS A 74 19.66 -6.35 -9.48
C LYS A 74 19.70 -7.16 -8.20
N VAL A 75 20.53 -8.20 -8.21
CA VAL A 75 20.79 -9.05 -7.06
C VAL A 75 22.26 -8.97 -6.72
N PHE A 76 22.60 -8.84 -5.43
CA PHE A 76 23.97 -8.72 -4.93
C PHE A 76 24.23 -9.78 -3.87
N ASN A 77 25.45 -10.32 -3.81
CA ASN A 77 25.89 -11.16 -2.70
C ASN A 77 26.43 -10.28 -1.55
N ALA A 78 25.54 -9.59 -0.90
CA ALA A 78 25.81 -8.69 0.22
C ALA A 78 24.52 -8.44 0.99
N SER A 79 24.62 -7.78 2.14
CA SER A 79 23.47 -7.25 2.90
C SER A 79 23.04 -5.84 2.42
N TYR A 80 23.68 -5.29 1.40
CA TYR A 80 23.45 -3.96 0.81
C TYR A 80 23.95 -3.91 -0.63
N ASP A 81 23.60 -2.83 -1.36
CA ASP A 81 24.14 -2.58 -2.70
C ASP A 81 25.66 -2.30 -2.65
N ASN A 82 26.43 -3.22 -3.17
CA ASN A 82 27.90 -3.12 -3.26
C ASN A 82 28.40 -2.79 -4.67
N ASN A 83 27.52 -2.39 -5.60
CA ASN A 83 27.78 -2.12 -7.01
C ASN A 83 28.35 -3.30 -7.81
N MET A 84 28.27 -4.51 -7.29
CA MET A 84 28.75 -5.73 -7.93
C MET A 84 27.60 -6.75 -8.04
N PRO A 85 26.67 -6.57 -8.99
CA PRO A 85 25.53 -7.46 -9.12
C PRO A 85 25.97 -8.87 -9.54
N LEU A 86 25.26 -9.86 -9.02
CA LEU A 86 25.41 -11.25 -9.40
C LEU A 86 24.68 -11.54 -10.71
N THR A 87 25.25 -12.45 -11.49
CA THR A 87 24.54 -13.07 -12.61
C THR A 87 23.83 -14.32 -12.13
N ILE A 88 22.52 -14.39 -12.35
CA ILE A 88 21.71 -15.55 -12.04
C ILE A 88 21.71 -16.45 -13.29
N VAL A 89 22.07 -17.71 -13.14
CA VAL A 89 22.08 -18.70 -14.21
C VAL A 89 21.07 -19.81 -13.86
N ASP A 90 20.16 -20.11 -14.76
CA ASP A 90 19.14 -21.15 -14.58
C ASP A 90 18.33 -21.00 -13.26
N ASN A 91 18.02 -19.77 -12.90
CA ASN A 91 17.33 -19.40 -11.65
C ASN A 91 18.07 -19.85 -10.38
N LYS A 92 19.36 -20.14 -10.46
CA LYS A 92 20.16 -20.57 -9.32
C LYS A 92 21.21 -19.55 -8.94
N ILE A 93 21.46 -19.46 -7.67
CA ILE A 93 22.50 -18.66 -7.08
C ILE A 93 23.24 -19.48 -6.03
N GLU A 94 24.54 -19.32 -5.97
CA GLU A 94 25.41 -19.94 -4.98
C GLU A 94 26.08 -18.85 -4.15
N VAL A 95 25.99 -18.99 -2.84
CA VAL A 95 26.68 -18.15 -1.87
C VAL A 95 27.40 -19.07 -0.87
N ASN A 96 28.32 -18.53 -0.07
CA ASN A 96 28.92 -19.32 0.98
C ASN A 96 28.38 -18.94 2.38
N ASP A 97 28.51 -19.83 3.35
CA ASP A 97 28.01 -19.63 4.70
C ASP A 97 28.74 -18.53 5.51
N ASN A 98 29.84 -18.02 4.98
CA ASN A 98 30.52 -16.82 5.52
C ASN A 98 29.88 -15.51 5.05
N ASN A 99 29.28 -15.52 3.86
CA ASN A 99 28.53 -14.39 3.31
C ASN A 99 27.22 -14.88 2.70
N PRO A 100 26.25 -15.31 3.55
CA PRO A 100 25.00 -15.92 3.10
C PRO A 100 23.94 -14.87 2.70
N TYR A 101 24.35 -13.65 2.40
CA TYR A 101 23.40 -12.56 2.18
C TYR A 101 23.14 -12.33 0.70
N LEU A 102 21.87 -12.09 0.38
CA LEU A 102 21.45 -11.50 -0.88
C LEU A 102 20.77 -10.16 -0.62
N TYR A 103 21.05 -9.21 -1.49
CA TYR A 103 20.37 -7.94 -1.53
C TYR A 103 19.75 -7.75 -2.90
N ILE A 104 18.43 -7.53 -2.96
CA ILE A 104 17.66 -7.39 -4.19
C ILE A 104 17.12 -5.97 -4.25
N LYS A 105 17.35 -5.27 -5.34
CA LYS A 105 16.81 -3.93 -5.56
C LYS A 105 16.34 -3.73 -7.00
N PRO A 106 15.38 -2.82 -7.24
CA PRO A 106 14.95 -2.52 -8.60
C PRO A 106 16.04 -1.81 -9.40
N ASN A 107 16.02 -2.00 -10.71
CA ASN A 107 16.74 -1.17 -11.66
C ASN A 107 16.10 0.22 -11.76
N THR A 108 16.87 1.19 -12.27
CA THR A 108 16.33 2.53 -12.55
C THR A 108 15.13 2.44 -13.49
N GLY A 109 14.03 3.08 -13.13
CA GLY A 109 12.77 3.04 -13.90
C GLY A 109 11.93 1.79 -13.65
N CYS A 110 12.27 0.95 -12.66
CA CYS A 110 11.51 -0.22 -12.25
C CYS A 110 11.19 -0.17 -10.76
N TYR A 111 10.26 -0.99 -10.32
CA TYR A 111 9.95 -1.21 -8.93
C TYR A 111 9.68 -2.69 -8.65
N ILE A 112 9.86 -3.10 -7.40
CA ILE A 112 9.58 -4.45 -6.94
C ILE A 112 8.21 -4.43 -6.27
N ILE A 113 7.30 -5.27 -6.77
CA ILE A 113 5.94 -5.45 -6.25
C ILE A 113 6.00 -6.29 -4.98
N SER A 114 6.68 -7.43 -5.05
CA SER A 114 6.81 -8.34 -3.92
C SER A 114 8.12 -9.12 -3.95
N VAL A 115 8.62 -9.47 -2.76
CA VAL A 115 9.69 -10.46 -2.57
C VAL A 115 9.24 -11.45 -1.52
N THR A 116 9.36 -12.75 -1.82
CA THR A 116 9.12 -13.80 -0.84
C THR A 116 10.33 -14.73 -0.74
N ALA A 117 10.60 -15.25 0.46
CA ALA A 117 11.60 -16.27 0.73
C ALA A 117 10.91 -17.46 1.41
N ASP A 118 10.96 -18.64 0.80
CA ASP A 118 10.23 -19.85 1.21
C ASP A 118 8.72 -19.57 1.49
N GLY A 119 8.10 -18.73 0.63
CA GLY A 119 6.70 -18.31 0.72
C GLY A 119 6.41 -17.21 1.75
N ASN A 120 7.38 -16.80 2.56
CA ASN A 120 7.21 -15.71 3.51
C ASN A 120 7.59 -14.36 2.89
N ALA A 121 6.77 -13.34 3.12
CA ALA A 121 7.04 -11.99 2.63
C ALA A 121 8.31 -11.40 3.26
N VAL A 122 9.16 -10.80 2.44
CA VAL A 122 10.35 -10.06 2.86
C VAL A 122 10.02 -8.56 2.83
N SER A 123 10.31 -7.85 3.91
CA SER A 123 10.07 -6.42 4.00
C SER A 123 11.16 -5.62 3.30
N LYS A 124 10.75 -4.56 2.63
CA LYS A 124 11.64 -3.56 2.04
C LYS A 124 12.39 -2.81 3.14
N ASP A 125 13.68 -2.61 2.97
CA ASP A 125 14.50 -1.83 3.87
C ASP A 125 14.38 -0.31 3.63
N TYR A 126 15.07 0.47 4.46
CA TYR A 126 15.10 1.92 4.35
C TYR A 126 15.65 2.44 3.00
N ASN A 127 16.53 1.69 2.35
CA ASN A 127 17.16 2.06 1.07
C ASN A 127 16.36 1.58 -0.15
N GLY A 128 15.21 0.98 0.08
CA GLY A 128 14.30 0.53 -0.98
C GLY A 128 14.65 -0.84 -1.55
N GLY A 129 15.55 -1.58 -0.92
CA GLY A 129 15.91 -2.94 -1.30
C GLY A 129 15.39 -3.99 -0.31
N TYR A 130 15.72 -5.25 -0.59
CA TYR A 130 15.28 -6.42 0.19
C TYR A 130 16.49 -7.24 0.58
N SER A 131 16.76 -7.36 1.87
CA SER A 131 17.88 -8.14 2.40
C SER A 131 17.41 -9.52 2.83
N ILE A 132 18.07 -10.56 2.36
CA ILE A 132 17.72 -11.97 2.59
C ILE A 132 18.95 -12.71 3.10
N THR A 133 18.80 -13.48 4.19
CA THR A 133 19.82 -14.45 4.61
C THR A 133 19.48 -15.80 3.98
N VAL A 134 20.34 -16.27 3.11
CA VAL A 134 20.15 -17.52 2.35
C VAL A 134 20.38 -18.73 3.23
N THR A 135 19.47 -19.68 3.15
CA THR A 135 19.64 -21.05 3.62
C THR A 135 19.70 -22.02 2.44
N ASP A 136 20.32 -23.17 2.64
CA ASP A 136 20.51 -24.15 1.56
C ASP A 136 19.17 -24.70 1.06
N GLY A 137 18.92 -24.61 -0.23
CA GLY A 137 17.67 -25.00 -0.86
C GLY A 137 16.54 -23.96 -0.82
N MET A 138 16.80 -22.73 -0.32
CA MET A 138 15.80 -21.65 -0.25
C MET A 138 15.22 -21.31 -1.63
N VAL A 139 13.93 -20.99 -1.65
CA VAL A 139 13.23 -20.50 -2.84
C VAL A 139 12.85 -19.03 -2.64
N ILE A 140 13.35 -18.18 -3.50
CA ILE A 140 13.07 -16.74 -3.50
C ILE A 140 12.28 -16.39 -4.75
N ASN A 141 11.14 -15.73 -4.59
CA ASN A 141 10.37 -15.23 -5.72
C ASN A 141 10.36 -13.70 -5.66
N VAL A 142 10.57 -13.09 -6.82
CA VAL A 142 10.59 -11.63 -7.01
C VAL A 142 9.62 -11.28 -8.12
N GLU A 143 8.68 -10.42 -7.81
CA GLU A 143 7.73 -9.85 -8.74
C GLU A 143 8.04 -8.36 -8.92
N SER A 144 8.12 -7.91 -10.17
CA SER A 144 8.61 -6.57 -10.50
C SER A 144 7.88 -5.98 -11.70
N ALA A 145 7.88 -4.65 -11.83
CA ALA A 145 7.31 -3.97 -12.97
C ALA A 145 8.15 -2.74 -13.37
N VAL A 146 7.94 -2.28 -14.59
CA VAL A 146 8.45 -0.99 -15.07
C VAL A 146 7.59 0.12 -14.49
N ILE A 147 8.22 1.19 -14.02
CA ILE A 147 7.52 2.40 -13.58
C ILE A 147 6.88 3.07 -14.80
N ASN A 148 5.56 3.04 -14.85
CA ASN A 148 4.78 3.82 -15.81
C ASN A 148 4.02 4.90 -15.05
N ARG A 149 4.50 6.14 -15.09
CA ARG A 149 3.82 7.29 -14.49
C ARG A 149 2.75 7.80 -15.45
N ASP A 150 1.62 7.13 -15.51
CA ASP A 150 0.47 7.45 -16.36
C ASP A 150 -0.71 8.04 -15.60
N GLN A 151 -0.63 8.06 -14.27
CA GLN A 151 -1.65 8.67 -13.42
C GLN A 151 -1.33 10.16 -13.23
N LYS A 152 -2.35 10.99 -13.27
CA LYS A 152 -2.22 12.45 -13.15
C LYS A 152 -2.72 12.92 -11.78
N LEU A 153 -1.91 13.75 -11.12
CA LEU A 153 -2.29 14.54 -9.95
C LEU A 153 -2.20 16.03 -10.32
N THR A 154 -3.27 16.77 -10.05
CA THR A 154 -3.25 18.22 -10.15
C THR A 154 -3.29 18.83 -8.75
N VAL A 155 -2.37 19.74 -8.44
CA VAL A 155 -2.33 20.47 -7.17
C VAL A 155 -2.40 21.95 -7.43
N TRP A 156 -3.47 22.60 -6.98
CA TRP A 156 -3.60 24.03 -7.02
C TRP A 156 -3.23 24.65 -5.67
N VAL A 157 -2.44 25.72 -5.69
CA VAL A 157 -1.97 26.45 -4.49
C VAL A 157 -2.40 27.89 -4.61
N ASP A 158 -3.07 28.45 -3.60
CA ASP A 158 -3.54 29.82 -3.59
C ASP A 158 -2.37 30.83 -3.60
N ASP A 159 -1.39 30.65 -2.73
CA ASP A 159 -0.18 31.46 -2.68
C ASP A 159 1.00 30.65 -2.11
N ALA A 160 1.91 30.22 -2.95
CA ALA A 160 3.11 29.47 -2.56
C ALA A 160 4.10 30.33 -1.75
N SER A 161 4.02 31.65 -1.80
CA SER A 161 4.87 32.56 -1.03
C SER A 161 4.43 32.70 0.44
N ALA A 162 3.24 32.20 0.79
CA ALA A 162 2.71 32.23 2.14
C ALA A 162 3.44 31.29 3.13
N THR A 163 4.46 30.55 2.66
CA THR A 163 5.30 29.67 3.49
C THR A 163 6.58 30.36 3.95
N THR A 164 7.00 30.10 5.21
CA THR A 164 8.22 30.72 5.78
C THR A 164 9.48 29.89 5.52
N TYR A 165 9.33 28.57 5.41
CA TYR A 165 10.47 27.62 5.39
C TYR A 165 10.55 26.84 4.08
N GLY A 166 10.64 27.54 2.97
CA GLY A 166 10.72 26.95 1.63
C GLY A 166 9.36 26.85 0.93
N ALA A 167 9.36 26.50 -0.34
CA ALA A 167 8.14 26.34 -1.11
C ALA A 167 7.28 25.15 -0.59
N PRO A 168 5.95 25.19 -0.75
CA PRO A 168 5.13 24.02 -0.55
C PRO A 168 5.58 22.90 -1.50
N GLN A 169 5.52 21.65 -1.04
CA GLN A 169 6.08 20.53 -1.80
C GLN A 169 5.31 19.23 -1.66
N ILE A 170 5.37 18.42 -2.71
CA ILE A 170 5.07 17.00 -2.68
C ILE A 170 6.35 16.26 -2.35
N THR A 171 6.28 15.28 -1.44
CA THR A 171 7.31 14.27 -1.22
C THR A 171 6.71 12.90 -1.50
N TRP A 172 7.25 12.22 -2.51
CA TRP A 172 6.81 10.90 -2.92
C TRP A 172 7.37 9.80 -2.01
N ASN A 173 6.83 8.59 -2.11
CA ASN A 173 7.28 7.43 -1.33
C ASN A 173 8.78 7.11 -1.51
N ASP A 174 9.34 7.37 -2.70
CA ASP A 174 10.77 7.22 -3.01
C ASP A 174 11.63 8.38 -2.46
N ARG A 175 11.00 9.34 -1.75
CA ARG A 175 11.59 10.57 -1.19
C ARG A 175 11.98 11.62 -2.22
N SER A 176 11.70 11.42 -3.48
CA SER A 176 11.81 12.50 -4.44
C SER A 176 10.80 13.62 -4.11
N THR A 177 11.14 14.85 -4.43
CA THR A 177 10.31 16.02 -4.09
C THR A 177 9.98 16.83 -5.33
N LEU A 178 8.78 17.44 -5.32
CA LEU A 178 8.35 18.41 -6.30
C LEU A 178 7.92 19.69 -5.57
N ASN A 179 8.64 20.79 -5.80
CA ASN A 179 8.23 22.10 -5.29
C ASN A 179 7.04 22.62 -6.06
N LEU A 180 6.04 23.14 -5.33
CA LEU A 180 4.81 23.67 -5.89
C LEU A 180 4.92 25.20 -6.05
N GLN A 181 4.28 25.71 -7.10
CA GLN A 181 4.16 27.13 -7.37
C GLN A 181 2.72 27.58 -7.12
N THR A 182 2.51 28.88 -6.96
CA THR A 182 1.17 29.48 -6.94
C THR A 182 0.43 29.13 -8.24
N GLY A 183 -0.83 28.75 -8.12
CA GLY A 183 -1.66 28.27 -9.21
C GLY A 183 -1.59 26.77 -9.40
N GLU A 184 -1.86 26.31 -10.62
CA GLU A 184 -1.96 24.89 -10.95
C GLU A 184 -0.60 24.25 -11.19
N ASN A 185 -0.36 23.12 -10.53
CA ASN A 185 0.82 22.27 -10.69
C ASN A 185 0.34 20.87 -11.11
N VAL A 186 1.00 20.28 -12.10
CA VAL A 186 0.66 18.92 -12.58
C VAL A 186 1.83 18.00 -12.31
N ALA A 187 1.54 16.88 -11.68
CA ALA A 187 2.49 15.80 -11.44
C ALA A 187 1.97 14.49 -12.04
N MET A 188 2.87 13.75 -12.68
CA MET A 188 2.57 12.39 -13.12
C MET A 188 3.12 11.41 -12.09
N PHE A 189 2.34 10.39 -11.73
CA PHE A 189 2.70 9.41 -10.72
C PHE A 189 2.24 8.00 -11.10
N TYR A 190 2.70 7.00 -10.36
CA TYR A 190 2.22 5.62 -10.42
C TYR A 190 1.92 5.11 -8.99
N GLU A 191 1.30 3.96 -8.87
CA GLU A 191 0.89 3.40 -7.57
C GLU A 191 2.02 3.34 -6.53
N GLY A 192 3.25 3.00 -6.94
CA GLY A 192 4.41 2.94 -6.03
C GLY A 192 4.93 4.29 -5.54
N ASP A 193 4.49 5.42 -6.10
CA ASP A 193 4.83 6.76 -5.61
C ASP A 193 4.01 7.15 -4.36
N VAL A 194 2.93 6.44 -4.04
CA VAL A 194 2.18 6.60 -2.79
C VAL A 194 2.67 5.60 -1.73
N PRO A 195 2.62 5.92 -0.42
CA PRO A 195 2.07 7.14 0.17
C PRO A 195 2.83 8.40 -0.22
N MET A 196 2.08 9.46 -0.47
CA MET A 196 2.60 10.79 -0.81
C MET A 196 2.40 11.72 0.39
N GLN A 197 3.40 12.55 0.67
CA GLN A 197 3.29 13.64 1.65
C GLN A 197 3.19 14.98 0.94
N LEU A 198 2.24 15.81 1.40
CA LEU A 198 2.09 17.21 0.98
C LEU A 198 2.41 18.10 2.19
N SER A 199 3.31 19.07 2.03
CA SER A 199 3.78 19.92 3.13
C SER A 199 3.92 21.38 2.72
N ALA A 200 3.68 22.28 3.71
CA ALA A 200 3.85 23.73 3.55
C ALA A 200 4.26 24.34 4.90
N TYR A 201 5.56 24.33 5.18
CA TYR A 201 6.07 24.73 6.49
C TYR A 201 6.04 26.23 6.73
N GLY A 202 5.43 26.63 7.87
CA GLY A 202 5.34 28.01 8.29
C GLY A 202 4.30 28.85 7.56
N SER A 203 3.34 28.21 6.88
CA SER A 203 2.16 28.90 6.35
C SER A 203 1.22 29.33 7.49
N THR A 204 0.51 30.45 7.29
CA THR A 204 -0.50 30.94 8.25
C THR A 204 -1.71 30.02 8.29
N TYR A 205 -2.13 29.56 7.14
CA TYR A 205 -3.18 28.58 6.96
C TYR A 205 -2.59 27.34 6.31
N MET A 206 -3.19 26.21 6.53
CA MET A 206 -2.92 25.02 5.74
C MET A 206 -4.20 24.18 5.67
N ASN A 207 -5.10 24.62 4.80
CA ASN A 207 -6.31 23.87 4.49
C ASN A 207 -6.13 23.15 3.17
N VAL A 208 -6.28 21.81 3.21
CA VAL A 208 -6.10 20.95 2.04
C VAL A 208 -7.41 20.24 1.73
N PHE A 209 -7.78 20.26 0.44
CA PHE A 209 -8.99 19.63 -0.08
C PHE A 209 -8.58 18.67 -1.19
N LEU A 210 -8.99 17.42 -1.07
CA LEU A 210 -8.90 16.42 -2.14
C LEU A 210 -10.27 16.30 -2.81
N ASN A 211 -10.32 16.55 -4.12
CA ASN A 211 -11.56 16.56 -4.89
C ASN A 211 -12.65 17.42 -4.21
N ASP A 212 -12.27 18.63 -3.79
CA ASP A 212 -13.11 19.62 -3.11
C ASP A 212 -13.57 19.26 -1.68
N THR A 213 -13.14 18.13 -1.16
CA THR A 213 -13.42 17.65 0.20
C THR A 213 -12.23 17.90 1.11
N LYS A 214 -12.44 18.54 2.25
CA LYS A 214 -11.37 18.82 3.22
C LYS A 214 -10.81 17.52 3.79
N VAL A 215 -9.49 17.38 3.79
CA VAL A 215 -8.79 16.26 4.39
C VAL A 215 -8.13 16.68 5.69
N ALA A 216 -7.97 15.71 6.61
CA ALA A 216 -7.30 15.95 7.87
C ALA A 216 -5.77 15.95 7.68
N PRO A 217 -5.01 16.76 8.46
CA PRO A 217 -3.56 16.65 8.51
C PRO A 217 -3.14 15.29 9.09
N ALA A 218 -1.88 14.91 8.92
CA ALA A 218 -1.36 13.60 9.38
C ALA A 218 -1.60 13.34 10.87
N TYR A 219 -1.62 14.41 11.67
CA TYR A 219 -2.08 14.42 13.08
C TYR A 219 -2.45 15.85 13.46
N THR A 220 -3.18 16.05 14.58
CA THR A 220 -3.58 17.37 15.05
C THR A 220 -2.37 18.28 15.25
N GLY A 221 -2.34 19.41 14.55
CA GLY A 221 -1.23 20.38 14.56
C GLY A 221 -0.08 20.04 13.62
N ALA A 222 -0.19 18.98 12.81
CA ALA A 222 0.79 18.71 11.74
C ALA A 222 0.73 19.78 10.64
N THR A 223 1.90 20.09 10.09
CA THR A 223 2.07 20.99 8.94
C THR A 223 2.26 20.19 7.64
N TYR A 224 1.74 18.97 7.60
CA TYR A 224 1.76 18.10 6.43
C TYR A 224 0.59 17.13 6.42
N TYR A 225 0.28 16.63 5.23
CA TYR A 225 -0.80 15.69 4.92
C TYR A 225 -0.21 14.45 4.29
N VAL A 226 -0.77 13.28 4.58
CA VAL A 226 -0.33 12.00 4.00
C VAL A 226 -1.49 11.40 3.23
N PHE A 227 -1.24 11.09 1.96
CA PHE A 227 -2.18 10.41 1.07
C PHE A 227 -1.68 9.00 0.84
N ASN A 228 -2.33 8.03 1.45
CA ASN A 228 -1.97 6.62 1.32
C ASN A 228 -2.44 6.02 -0.01
N THR A 229 -3.46 6.60 -0.60
CA THR A 229 -4.02 6.24 -1.91
C THR A 229 -4.39 7.51 -2.66
N LEU A 230 -4.20 7.51 -3.97
CA LEU A 230 -4.63 8.56 -4.89
C LEU A 230 -5.19 7.89 -6.14
N ALA A 231 -6.35 8.33 -6.58
CA ALA A 231 -6.87 7.94 -7.89
C ALA A 231 -6.23 8.78 -8.99
N SER A 232 -6.20 8.27 -10.22
CA SER A 232 -5.85 9.07 -11.38
C SER A 232 -6.80 10.26 -11.51
N ASP A 233 -6.27 11.39 -11.99
CA ASP A 233 -6.97 12.67 -12.12
C ASP A 233 -7.47 13.27 -10.80
N SER A 234 -6.88 12.85 -9.67
CA SER A 234 -7.11 13.52 -8.39
C SER A 234 -6.72 14.98 -8.45
N TYR A 235 -7.54 15.83 -7.81
CA TYR A 235 -7.33 17.26 -7.74
C TYR A 235 -7.21 17.70 -6.28
N ILE A 236 -6.08 18.32 -5.93
CA ILE A 236 -5.83 18.86 -4.59
C ILE A 236 -5.84 20.37 -4.65
N LYS A 237 -6.56 21.05 -3.75
CA LYS A 237 -6.46 22.48 -3.49
C LYS A 237 -5.78 22.72 -2.15
N MET A 238 -4.75 23.56 -2.13
CA MET A 238 -4.05 24.04 -0.93
C MET A 238 -4.33 25.52 -0.73
N TYR A 239 -4.90 25.86 0.42
CA TYR A 239 -5.09 27.22 0.87
C TYR A 239 -4.09 27.55 1.97
N LEU A 240 -3.07 28.35 1.66
CA LEU A 240 -1.95 28.68 2.53
C LEU A 240 -2.01 30.16 3.02
N ALA A 241 -2.57 31.05 2.21
CA ALA A 241 -2.71 32.47 2.50
C ALA A 241 -4.12 32.85 2.96
N SER A 242 -5.13 32.03 2.70
CA SER A 242 -6.53 32.33 2.99
C SER A 242 -7.26 31.13 3.59
N GLU A 243 -8.40 31.41 4.21
CA GLU A 243 -9.33 30.38 4.66
C GLU A 243 -10.52 30.34 3.71
N PRO A 244 -10.74 29.20 3.00
CA PRO A 244 -11.83 29.11 2.03
C PRO A 244 -13.19 28.97 2.73
N SER A 245 -14.25 29.43 2.06
CA SER A 245 -15.62 29.14 2.48
C SER A 245 -15.96 27.68 2.25
N VAL A 246 -16.59 27.07 3.23
CA VAL A 246 -17.00 25.66 3.20
C VAL A 246 -18.42 25.49 3.71
N TYR A 247 -19.05 24.37 3.37
CA TYR A 247 -20.26 23.88 4.02
C TYR A 247 -20.04 22.47 4.57
N ASN A 248 -20.91 22.03 5.48
CA ASN A 248 -20.80 20.77 6.16
C ASN A 248 -21.75 19.74 5.55
N VAL A 249 -21.23 18.53 5.33
CA VAL A 249 -22.02 17.34 5.00
C VAL A 249 -21.88 16.36 6.15
N SER A 250 -22.98 16.11 6.86
CA SER A 250 -23.01 15.17 7.97
C SER A 250 -23.65 13.86 7.50
N VAL A 251 -23.05 12.72 7.85
CA VAL A 251 -23.66 11.41 7.61
C VAL A 251 -24.08 10.84 8.96
N VAL A 252 -25.35 10.49 9.11
CA VAL A 252 -25.93 10.04 10.38
C VAL A 252 -26.60 8.69 10.19
N LEU A 253 -26.32 7.74 11.08
CA LEU A 253 -27.05 6.49 11.16
C LEU A 253 -28.31 6.64 12.02
N SER A 254 -29.45 6.20 11.53
CA SER A 254 -30.63 6.09 12.37
C SER A 254 -30.42 5.01 13.46
N GLU A 255 -31.18 5.08 14.55
CA GLU A 255 -31.07 4.13 15.68
C GLU A 255 -31.23 2.65 15.30
N LYS A 256 -31.77 2.36 14.14
CA LYS A 256 -32.03 1.01 13.64
C LYS A 256 -31.00 0.51 12.63
N VAL A 257 -30.00 1.31 12.32
CA VAL A 257 -28.91 0.97 11.38
C VAL A 257 -27.61 0.86 12.15
N SER A 258 -26.91 -0.25 11.98
CA SER A 258 -25.60 -0.48 12.57
C SER A 258 -24.50 0.00 11.63
N THR A 259 -23.32 0.33 12.18
CA THR A 259 -22.11 0.58 11.37
C THR A 259 -21.72 -0.62 10.51
N THR A 260 -22.09 -1.84 10.92
CA THR A 260 -21.87 -3.08 10.13
C THR A 260 -22.75 -3.20 8.90
N ASP A 261 -23.83 -2.42 8.81
CA ASP A 261 -24.72 -2.40 7.65
C ASP A 261 -24.17 -1.55 6.49
N VAL A 262 -23.09 -0.84 6.74
CA VAL A 262 -22.44 0.05 5.77
C VAL A 262 -20.99 -0.41 5.55
N ALA A 263 -20.65 -0.75 4.31
CA ALA A 263 -19.32 -1.20 3.94
C ALA A 263 -18.33 -0.02 3.79
N SER A 264 -18.78 1.09 3.18
CA SER A 264 -17.96 2.31 3.05
C SER A 264 -18.81 3.54 2.76
N ILE A 265 -18.28 4.71 3.12
CA ILE A 265 -18.84 6.03 2.77
C ILE A 265 -17.73 6.88 2.20
N THR A 266 -17.97 7.51 1.05
CA THR A 266 -17.05 8.50 0.48
C THR A 266 -17.78 9.80 0.19
N VAL A 267 -17.08 10.92 0.31
CA VAL A 267 -17.53 12.24 -0.14
C VAL A 267 -16.54 12.72 -1.20
N ASN A 268 -16.99 12.90 -2.42
CA ASN A 268 -16.16 13.22 -3.59
C ASN A 268 -14.97 12.23 -3.77
N GLY A 269 -15.20 10.94 -3.47
CA GLY A 269 -14.18 9.90 -3.53
C GLY A 269 -13.21 9.86 -2.34
N VAL A 270 -13.35 10.77 -1.38
CA VAL A 270 -12.58 10.73 -0.11
C VAL A 270 -13.33 9.87 0.91
N GLU A 271 -12.69 8.80 1.38
CA GLU A 271 -13.30 7.91 2.37
C GLU A 271 -13.42 8.61 3.72
N THR A 272 -14.59 8.53 4.34
CA THR A 272 -14.83 9.01 5.70
C THR A 272 -14.94 7.83 6.66
N THR A 273 -14.03 7.79 7.65
CA THR A 273 -13.98 6.74 8.68
C THR A 273 -14.62 7.20 9.99
N ASN A 274 -14.75 8.51 10.21
CA ASN A 274 -15.36 9.08 11.40
C ASN A 274 -16.73 9.69 11.06
N TRP A 275 -17.79 8.91 11.20
CA TRP A 275 -19.17 9.30 10.84
C TRP A 275 -19.79 10.27 11.86
N SER A 276 -19.15 10.52 13.00
CA SER A 276 -19.62 11.50 13.99
C SER A 276 -19.21 12.93 13.66
N GLU A 277 -18.29 13.13 12.73
CA GLU A 277 -17.79 14.43 12.32
C GLU A 277 -18.33 14.81 10.93
N ALA A 278 -18.74 16.08 10.81
CA ALA A 278 -19.15 16.60 9.51
C ALA A 278 -17.96 16.72 8.55
N VAL A 279 -18.14 16.32 7.33
CA VAL A 279 -17.17 16.50 6.24
C VAL A 279 -17.33 17.89 5.66
N GLN A 280 -16.25 18.67 5.59
CA GLN A 280 -16.26 20.01 5.00
C GLN A 280 -15.98 19.92 3.49
N VAL A 281 -16.82 20.61 2.72
CA VAL A 281 -16.72 20.71 1.25
C VAL A 281 -16.64 22.20 0.88
N LEU A 282 -15.88 22.53 -0.17
CA LEU A 282 -15.79 23.92 -0.67
C LEU A 282 -17.17 24.45 -1.09
N ALA A 283 -17.48 25.68 -0.69
CA ALA A 283 -18.82 26.26 -0.80
C ALA A 283 -19.32 26.42 -2.25
N ASP A 284 -18.40 26.51 -3.22
CA ASP A 284 -18.70 26.61 -4.66
C ASP A 284 -18.73 25.26 -5.40
N CYS A 285 -18.58 24.17 -4.67
CA CYS A 285 -18.51 22.82 -5.22
C CYS A 285 -19.68 21.96 -4.73
N LYS A 286 -19.99 20.90 -5.49
CA LYS A 286 -20.97 19.89 -5.09
C LYS A 286 -20.30 18.76 -4.31
N ALA A 287 -20.99 18.22 -3.33
CA ALA A 287 -20.61 16.99 -2.66
C ALA A 287 -21.37 15.80 -3.25
N THR A 288 -20.64 14.85 -3.79
CA THR A 288 -21.17 13.53 -4.17
C THR A 288 -20.87 12.56 -3.05
N VAL A 289 -21.91 12.20 -2.29
CA VAL A 289 -21.83 11.21 -1.21
C VAL A 289 -22.16 9.85 -1.80
N VAL A 290 -21.24 8.90 -1.72
CA VAL A 290 -21.44 7.53 -2.16
C VAL A 290 -21.38 6.62 -0.94
N ILE A 291 -22.46 5.89 -0.70
CA ILE A 291 -22.63 4.95 0.41
C ILE A 291 -22.72 3.55 -0.19
N LYS A 292 -21.83 2.66 0.24
CA LYS A 292 -21.88 1.26 -0.14
C LYS A 292 -22.48 0.47 1.01
N PRO A 293 -23.70 -0.08 0.88
CA PRO A 293 -24.26 -1.01 1.84
C PRO A 293 -23.43 -2.28 1.98
N ALA A 294 -23.44 -2.90 3.15
CA ALA A 294 -22.93 -4.26 3.32
C ALA A 294 -23.85 -5.29 2.68
N ASP A 295 -25.17 -5.03 2.71
CA ASP A 295 -26.22 -5.76 1.99
C ASP A 295 -27.10 -4.73 1.28
N GLU A 296 -27.34 -4.87 -0.03
CA GLU A 296 -28.09 -3.93 -0.87
C GLU A 296 -29.53 -3.72 -0.41
N SER A 297 -30.12 -4.71 0.25
CA SER A 297 -31.52 -4.65 0.74
C SER A 297 -31.65 -4.07 2.15
N ALA A 298 -30.53 -3.74 2.82
CA ALA A 298 -30.56 -3.43 4.25
C ALA A 298 -30.79 -1.94 4.56
N ILE A 299 -30.37 -1.02 3.70
CA ILE A 299 -30.41 0.43 3.97
C ILE A 299 -30.87 1.26 2.79
N ALA A 300 -31.50 2.40 3.11
CA ALA A 300 -31.79 3.51 2.21
C ALA A 300 -31.16 4.81 2.78
N VAL A 301 -31.18 5.89 2.02
CA VAL A 301 -30.65 7.19 2.44
C VAL A 301 -31.72 8.26 2.29
N LYS A 302 -31.83 9.15 3.29
CA LYS A 302 -32.73 10.31 3.26
C LYS A 302 -31.95 11.60 3.37
N VAL A 303 -32.25 12.56 2.50
CA VAL A 303 -31.77 13.95 2.57
C VAL A 303 -33.00 14.86 2.48
N GLY A 304 -33.31 15.53 3.57
CA GLY A 304 -34.61 16.23 3.68
C GLY A 304 -35.80 15.25 3.50
N ASP A 305 -36.65 15.54 2.52
CA ASP A 305 -37.83 14.71 2.18
C ASP A 305 -37.55 13.69 1.06
N GLU A 306 -36.35 13.73 0.46
CA GLU A 306 -35.95 12.81 -0.62
C GLU A 306 -35.36 11.52 -0.08
N GLU A 307 -35.71 10.39 -0.71
CA GLU A 307 -35.23 9.06 -0.36
C GLU A 307 -34.49 8.42 -1.54
N TYR A 308 -33.32 7.85 -1.27
CA TYR A 308 -32.40 7.26 -2.24
C TYR A 308 -32.16 5.80 -1.89
N HIS A 309 -32.19 4.95 -2.92
CA HIS A 309 -32.00 3.50 -2.80
C HIS A 309 -30.76 3.03 -3.57
N ALA A 310 -30.27 1.84 -3.24
CA ALA A 310 -29.10 1.29 -3.91
C ALA A 310 -29.37 1.03 -5.41
N GLN A 311 -28.44 1.45 -6.24
CA GLN A 311 -28.36 1.14 -7.66
C GLN A 311 -26.96 0.59 -7.94
N ASP A 312 -26.89 -0.59 -8.54
CA ASP A 312 -25.64 -1.28 -8.81
C ASP A 312 -24.72 -1.41 -7.57
N GLY A 313 -25.34 -1.67 -6.40
CA GLY A 313 -24.63 -1.90 -5.13
C GLY A 313 -24.17 -0.65 -4.39
N VAL A 314 -24.57 0.55 -4.82
CA VAL A 314 -24.23 1.82 -4.15
C VAL A 314 -25.42 2.77 -4.10
N ILE A 315 -25.47 3.63 -3.06
CA ILE A 315 -26.40 4.74 -2.96
C ILE A 315 -25.63 6.02 -3.20
N THR A 316 -26.03 6.80 -4.21
CA THR A 316 -25.37 8.05 -4.55
C THR A 316 -26.30 9.23 -4.31
N VAL A 317 -25.81 10.21 -3.54
CA VAL A 317 -26.51 11.47 -3.24
C VAL A 317 -25.63 12.65 -3.61
N VAL A 318 -26.20 13.66 -4.26
CA VAL A 318 -25.48 14.89 -4.61
C VAL A 318 -26.13 16.06 -3.86
N VAL A 319 -25.31 16.79 -3.09
CA VAL A 319 -25.72 18.00 -2.37
C VAL A 319 -24.81 19.17 -2.74
N ASP A 320 -25.32 20.40 -2.67
CA ASP A 320 -24.62 21.64 -3.06
C ASP A 320 -24.58 22.69 -1.94
N ASN A 321 -25.06 22.31 -0.75
CA ASN A 321 -25.04 23.14 0.45
C ASN A 321 -25.03 22.24 1.69
N GLU A 322 -25.07 22.85 2.87
CA GLU A 322 -25.13 22.12 4.14
C GLU A 322 -26.25 21.09 4.15
N ALA A 323 -25.90 19.84 4.43
CA ALA A 323 -26.82 18.73 4.38
C ALA A 323 -26.56 17.68 5.48
N VAL A 324 -27.65 17.05 5.90
CA VAL A 324 -27.62 15.84 6.74
C VAL A 324 -28.10 14.66 5.93
N VAL A 325 -27.19 13.73 5.67
CA VAL A 325 -27.44 12.48 4.95
C VAL A 325 -27.76 11.41 5.98
N ASN A 326 -29.03 11.04 6.11
CA ASN A 326 -29.50 10.08 7.09
C ASN A 326 -29.54 8.69 6.46
N ILE A 327 -28.78 7.75 7.00
CA ILE A 327 -28.85 6.33 6.63
C ILE A 327 -29.96 5.70 7.47
N VAL A 328 -30.97 5.17 6.81
CA VAL A 328 -32.16 4.58 7.42
C VAL A 328 -32.31 3.11 6.97
N PRO A 329 -33.00 2.27 7.73
CA PRO A 329 -33.32 0.93 7.24
C PRO A 329 -34.10 1.02 5.93
N GLU A 330 -33.76 0.18 4.96
CA GLU A 330 -34.60 -0.03 3.79
C GLU A 330 -35.99 -0.46 4.31
N ILE A 331 -37.01 0.35 4.03
CA ILE A 331 -38.35 -0.07 4.33
C ILE A 331 -38.74 -1.00 3.18
N GLU A 332 -38.68 -2.30 3.44
CA GLU A 332 -39.36 -3.23 2.55
C GLU A 332 -40.81 -2.74 2.37
N THR A 333 -41.06 -2.08 1.24
CA THR A 333 -42.45 -1.88 0.80
C THR A 333 -42.94 -3.28 0.44
N GLY A 334 -43.28 -4.02 1.52
CA GLY A 334 -43.47 -5.46 1.48
C GLY A 334 -44.50 -5.86 0.48
N ILE A 335 -44.01 -6.36 -0.63
CA ILE A 335 -44.72 -7.37 -1.41
C ILE A 335 -44.11 -8.70 -1.00
N ASP A 336 -44.48 -9.19 0.17
CA ASP A 336 -44.11 -10.54 0.59
C ASP A 336 -44.59 -11.55 -0.47
N ASN A 337 -43.69 -12.42 -0.86
CA ASN A 337 -43.95 -13.46 -1.86
C ASN A 337 -45.07 -14.37 -1.34
N ILE A 338 -46.22 -14.37 -2.03
CA ILE A 338 -47.51 -14.94 -1.62
C ILE A 338 -47.44 -16.43 -1.24
N GLY A 339 -46.37 -17.13 -1.59
CA GLY A 339 -46.25 -18.58 -1.34
C GLY A 339 -46.43 -18.99 0.13
N ASN A 340 -46.13 -18.11 1.09
CA ASN A 340 -46.17 -18.43 2.54
C ASN A 340 -47.31 -17.74 3.31
N VAL A 341 -48.03 -16.79 2.72
CA VAL A 341 -49.05 -16.00 3.43
C VAL A 341 -50.34 -16.84 3.65
N PHE A 342 -50.57 -17.83 2.83
CA PHE A 342 -51.78 -18.68 2.92
C PHE A 342 -51.68 -19.88 3.88
N SER A 343 -50.51 -20.13 4.48
CA SER A 343 -50.34 -21.29 5.39
C SER A 343 -50.84 -21.04 6.82
N ASN A 344 -51.13 -19.79 7.21
CA ASN A 344 -51.45 -19.41 8.59
C ASN A 344 -52.81 -18.66 8.70
N ASN A 345 -53.93 -19.24 8.30
CA ASN A 345 -55.29 -18.74 8.60
C ASN A 345 -55.49 -17.20 8.60
N GLY A 346 -54.70 -16.45 7.81
CA GLY A 346 -54.76 -15.00 7.75
C GLY A 346 -55.98 -14.52 6.95
N LYS A 347 -56.74 -13.57 7.52
CA LYS A 347 -57.82 -12.92 6.81
C LYS A 347 -57.30 -12.01 5.70
N VAL A 348 -57.86 -12.14 4.51
CA VAL A 348 -57.50 -11.34 3.32
C VAL A 348 -58.61 -10.32 3.07
N TYR A 349 -58.21 -9.06 2.89
CA TYR A 349 -59.13 -7.96 2.59
C TYR A 349 -58.76 -7.29 1.26
N ASN A 350 -59.73 -6.79 0.54
CA ASN A 350 -59.46 -5.86 -0.58
C ASN A 350 -59.05 -4.46 -0.03
N LEU A 351 -58.68 -3.54 -0.92
CA LEU A 351 -58.30 -2.17 -0.53
C LEU A 351 -59.46 -1.36 0.09
N GLN A 352 -60.72 -1.82 -0.06
CA GLN A 352 -61.87 -1.23 0.56
C GLN A 352 -62.20 -1.82 1.95
N GLY A 353 -61.33 -2.74 2.45
CA GLY A 353 -61.49 -3.37 3.77
C GLY A 353 -62.50 -4.52 3.81
N VAL A 354 -62.99 -5.02 2.66
CA VAL A 354 -63.91 -6.16 2.58
C VAL A 354 -63.11 -7.46 2.68
N GLU A 355 -63.45 -8.34 3.61
CA GLU A 355 -62.90 -9.68 3.78
C GLU A 355 -63.27 -10.58 2.57
N LEU A 356 -62.24 -11.14 1.94
CA LEU A 356 -62.31 -11.90 0.68
C LEU A 356 -62.24 -13.40 0.94
N GLY A 357 -62.69 -13.97 1.97
CA GLY A 357 -62.70 -15.40 2.20
C GLY A 357 -61.63 -16.23 1.50
N ASN A 358 -61.71 -17.56 1.53
CA ASN A 358 -60.70 -18.47 0.93
C ASN A 358 -60.78 -18.61 -0.62
N SER A 359 -61.29 -17.59 -1.34
CA SER A 359 -61.39 -17.60 -2.80
C SER A 359 -60.02 -17.42 -3.45
N LYS A 360 -59.80 -18.03 -4.62
CA LYS A 360 -58.58 -17.84 -5.41
C LYS A 360 -58.45 -16.35 -5.78
N LEU A 361 -57.45 -15.66 -5.22
CA LEU A 361 -57.25 -14.25 -5.48
C LEU A 361 -56.86 -14.03 -6.95
N THR A 362 -57.45 -13.03 -7.57
CA THR A 362 -57.05 -12.57 -8.90
C THR A 362 -55.92 -11.57 -8.80
N LYS A 363 -55.25 -11.25 -9.92
CA LYS A 363 -54.22 -10.20 -9.96
C LYS A 363 -54.75 -8.90 -9.34
N GLY A 364 -54.04 -8.38 -8.31
CA GLY A 364 -54.49 -7.20 -7.59
C GLY A 364 -53.68 -6.96 -6.31
N ILE A 365 -54.00 -5.86 -5.60
CA ILE A 365 -53.43 -5.54 -4.29
C ILE A 365 -54.44 -5.87 -3.20
N TYR A 366 -54.01 -6.57 -2.16
CA TYR A 366 -54.83 -7.05 -1.04
C TYR A 366 -54.17 -6.66 0.29
N ILE A 367 -54.93 -6.71 1.36
CA ILE A 367 -54.44 -6.56 2.73
C ILE A 367 -54.48 -7.92 3.42
N VAL A 368 -53.35 -8.45 3.84
CA VAL A 368 -53.25 -9.73 4.55
C VAL A 368 -52.52 -9.48 5.86
N ASN A 369 -53.16 -9.81 6.98
CA ASN A 369 -52.61 -9.55 8.33
C ASN A 369 -52.14 -8.09 8.55
N GLY A 370 -52.86 -7.12 7.96
CA GLY A 370 -52.54 -5.69 8.08
C GLY A 370 -51.49 -5.18 7.12
N LYS A 371 -50.90 -6.04 6.28
CA LYS A 371 -49.89 -5.67 5.27
C LYS A 371 -50.51 -5.67 3.86
N LYS A 372 -50.04 -4.76 2.98
CA LYS A 372 -50.40 -4.76 1.57
C LYS A 372 -49.61 -5.86 0.83
N VAL A 373 -50.35 -6.69 0.08
CA VAL A 373 -49.81 -7.82 -0.68
C VAL A 373 -50.28 -7.72 -2.14
N ALA A 374 -49.40 -7.80 -3.11
CA ALA A 374 -49.72 -7.82 -4.53
C ALA A 374 -49.78 -9.26 -5.06
N VAL A 375 -50.89 -9.62 -5.73
CA VAL A 375 -51.03 -10.88 -6.48
C VAL A 375 -50.73 -10.60 -7.94
N THR A 376 -49.67 -11.20 -8.49
CA THR A 376 -49.15 -10.93 -9.84
C THR A 376 -49.56 -11.98 -10.88
N LYS A 377 -50.15 -13.12 -10.48
CA LYS A 377 -50.65 -14.17 -11.38
C LYS A 377 -52.15 -14.32 -11.32
#